data_c4496ae60335b8e63e66cbf2076fb61f
#
_entry.id   c4496ae60335b8e63e66cbf2076fb61f
#
_cell.length_a   1.000
_cell.length_b   1.000
_cell.length_c   1.000
_cell.angle_alpha   90.00
_cell.angle_beta   90.00
_cell.angle_gamma   90.00
#
_symmetry.space_group_name_H-M   'P 1'
#
loop_
_entity.id
_entity.type
_entity.pdbx_description
1 polymer ?
#
loop_
_entity_poly.entity_id
_entity_poly.type
_entity_poly.pdbx_seq_one_letter_code
_entity_poly.pdbx_strand_id
1 'polypeptide(L)'
;MRALGAEPVVEADRVGLQLAPQSVHAVIDTIGGDALESACNVLRPNGVIVSVVRAPDETYLRSKGVRAAYFIVDVTRDRLDRISAMVERGRVNLPVGEVLDLADAKIAHRMLDGAPHKPGNIVLKVGD
;
A
#
# COMPACT_ATOMS: atom_id res chain seq x y z
N MET A 1 2.86 11.41 -0.33
CA MET A 1 4.09 10.69 -0.69
C MET A 1 5.27 11.64 -0.94
N ARG A 2 5.15 12.67 -1.81
CA ARG A 2 6.26 13.65 -2.04
C ARG A 2 6.75 14.31 -0.76
N ALA A 3 5.86 14.71 0.15
CA ALA A 3 6.22 15.28 1.45
C ALA A 3 7.03 14.32 2.35
N LEU A 4 7.09 13.03 2.01
CA LEU A 4 7.87 12.00 2.69
C LEU A 4 9.17 11.66 1.92
N GLY A 5 9.52 12.44 0.90
CA GLY A 5 10.74 12.25 0.11
C GLY A 5 10.63 11.20 -1.02
N ALA A 6 9.42 10.75 -1.37
CA ALA A 6 9.26 9.83 -2.49
C ALA A 6 9.30 10.58 -3.84
N GLU A 7 10.17 10.13 -4.75
CA GLU A 7 10.30 10.69 -6.11
C GLU A 7 10.69 9.57 -7.11
N PRO A 8 10.01 9.50 -8.28
CA PRO A 8 8.77 10.19 -8.61
C PRO A 8 7.56 9.62 -7.84
N VAL A 9 6.49 10.39 -7.73
CA VAL A 9 5.19 9.89 -7.26
C VAL A 9 4.28 9.73 -8.47
N VAL A 10 3.89 8.49 -8.76
CA VAL A 10 3.05 8.11 -9.90
C VAL A 10 1.82 7.33 -9.40
N GLU A 11 0.75 7.36 -10.15
CA GLU A 11 -0.45 6.54 -9.86
C GLU A 11 -0.15 5.06 -10.13
N ALA A 12 -0.72 4.17 -9.33
CA ALA A 12 -0.40 2.74 -9.37
C ALA A 12 -0.75 2.08 -10.71
N ASP A 13 -1.82 2.52 -11.36
CA ASP A 13 -2.25 2.08 -12.69
C ASP A 13 -1.35 2.59 -13.82
N ARG A 14 -0.48 3.57 -13.55
CA ARG A 14 0.44 4.20 -14.50
C ARG A 14 1.90 3.86 -14.30
N VAL A 15 2.23 3.00 -13.35
CA VAL A 15 3.63 2.64 -13.04
C VAL A 15 4.38 2.20 -14.30
N GLY A 16 3.81 1.29 -15.08
CA GLY A 16 4.44 0.79 -16.31
C GLY A 16 4.54 1.81 -17.45
N LEU A 17 3.79 2.92 -17.37
CA LEU A 17 3.81 3.99 -18.37
C LEU A 17 4.78 5.12 -18.00
N GLN A 18 5.05 5.32 -16.72
CA GLN A 18 5.82 6.46 -16.19
C GLN A 18 7.21 6.08 -15.70
N LEU A 19 7.45 4.83 -15.36
CA LEU A 19 8.75 4.32 -14.99
C LEU A 19 9.36 3.50 -16.13
N ALA A 20 10.62 3.73 -16.39
CA ALA A 20 11.33 2.94 -17.41
C ALA A 20 11.40 1.45 -17.00
N PRO A 21 11.33 0.52 -17.97
CA PRO A 21 11.58 -0.88 -17.69
C PRO A 21 12.93 -1.08 -17.01
N GLN A 22 13.01 -2.02 -16.10
CA GLN A 22 14.23 -2.39 -15.39
C GLN A 22 14.91 -1.22 -14.64
N SER A 23 14.12 -0.26 -14.12
CA SER A 23 14.63 0.95 -13.47
C SER A 23 14.70 0.83 -11.94
N VAL A 24 13.96 -0.09 -11.32
CA VAL A 24 13.88 -0.20 -9.86
C VAL A 24 14.48 -1.51 -9.33
N HIS A 25 15.05 -1.49 -8.14
CA HIS A 25 15.70 -2.63 -7.50
C HIS A 25 14.74 -3.49 -6.69
N ALA A 26 13.73 -2.85 -6.09
CA ALA A 26 12.75 -3.52 -5.24
C ALA A 26 11.37 -2.89 -5.38
N VAL A 27 10.35 -3.71 -5.23
CA VAL A 27 8.94 -3.31 -5.17
C VAL A 27 8.33 -3.86 -3.89
N ILE A 28 7.58 -3.02 -3.18
CA ILE A 28 6.68 -3.45 -2.10
C ILE A 28 5.26 -3.23 -2.64
N ASP A 29 4.53 -4.33 -2.83
CA ASP A 29 3.17 -4.33 -3.34
C ASP A 29 2.16 -4.43 -2.21
N THR A 30 1.29 -3.43 -2.13
CA THR A 30 0.18 -3.34 -1.18
C THR A 30 -1.18 -3.25 -1.87
N ILE A 31 -1.23 -3.43 -3.20
CA ILE A 31 -2.42 -3.23 -4.03
C ILE A 31 -2.84 -4.54 -4.71
N GLY A 32 -1.86 -5.27 -5.30
CA GLY A 32 -2.12 -6.48 -6.09
C GLY A 32 -2.66 -6.20 -7.48
N GLY A 33 -3.25 -7.23 -8.10
CA GLY A 33 -3.87 -7.12 -9.42
C GLY A 33 -2.93 -6.63 -10.52
N ASP A 34 -3.44 -5.85 -11.45
CA ASP A 34 -2.71 -5.32 -12.61
C ASP A 34 -1.54 -4.40 -12.20
N ALA A 35 -1.65 -3.74 -11.03
CA ALA A 35 -0.57 -2.92 -10.49
C ALA A 35 0.67 -3.76 -10.15
N LEU A 36 0.48 -4.95 -9.58
CA LEU A 36 1.56 -5.92 -9.31
C LEU A 36 2.23 -6.37 -10.62
N GLU A 37 1.45 -6.70 -11.63
CA GLU A 37 1.97 -7.13 -12.94
C GLU A 37 2.75 -6.00 -13.62
N SER A 38 2.22 -4.79 -13.60
CA SER A 38 2.90 -3.60 -14.11
C SER A 38 4.22 -3.31 -13.37
N ALA A 39 4.21 -3.49 -12.04
CA ALA A 39 5.40 -3.32 -11.22
C ALA A 39 6.51 -4.34 -11.52
N CYS A 40 6.15 -5.56 -11.94
CA CYS A 40 7.13 -6.57 -12.36
C CYS A 40 7.96 -6.14 -13.57
N ASN A 41 7.37 -5.36 -14.48
CA ASN A 41 8.05 -4.90 -15.70
C ASN A 41 9.11 -3.81 -15.44
N VAL A 42 8.99 -3.06 -14.35
CA VAL A 42 9.95 -2.02 -13.98
C VAL A 42 11.09 -2.53 -13.11
N LEU A 43 11.01 -3.78 -12.61
CA LEU A 43 12.07 -4.41 -11.84
C LEU A 43 13.28 -4.77 -12.70
N ARG A 44 14.47 -4.52 -12.18
CA ARG A 44 15.74 -4.98 -12.77
C ARG A 44 15.88 -6.49 -12.66
N PRO A 45 16.70 -7.12 -13.51
CA PRO A 45 17.19 -8.47 -13.24
C PRO A 45 17.80 -8.56 -11.85
N ASN A 46 17.56 -9.64 -11.14
CA ASN A 46 17.90 -9.84 -9.72
C ASN A 46 17.19 -8.90 -8.72
N GLY A 47 16.23 -8.13 -9.18
CA GLY A 47 15.35 -7.35 -8.31
C GLY A 47 14.49 -8.23 -7.40
N VAL A 48 13.80 -7.61 -6.47
CA VAL A 48 12.90 -8.31 -5.55
C VAL A 48 11.53 -7.65 -5.52
N ILE A 49 10.47 -8.46 -5.53
CA ILE A 49 9.13 -8.01 -5.25
C ILE A 49 8.61 -8.67 -3.97
N VAL A 50 8.04 -7.86 -3.09
CA VAL A 50 7.40 -8.32 -1.86
C VAL A 50 5.95 -7.88 -1.90
N SER A 51 5.01 -8.84 -1.88
CA SER A 51 3.58 -8.54 -1.81
C SER A 51 3.01 -8.94 -0.46
N VAL A 52 2.11 -8.12 0.07
CA VAL A 52 1.31 -8.40 1.27
C VAL A 52 -0.16 -8.63 0.93
N VAL A 53 -0.50 -8.67 -0.36
CA VAL A 53 -1.88 -8.80 -0.86
C VAL A 53 -2.13 -10.19 -1.41
N ARG A 54 -1.27 -10.65 -2.32
CA ARG A 54 -1.33 -12.01 -2.90
C ARG A 54 0.05 -12.51 -3.27
N ALA A 55 0.19 -13.83 -3.32
CA ALA A 55 1.42 -14.44 -3.83
C ALA A 55 1.63 -14.07 -5.30
N PRO A 56 2.77 -13.48 -5.67
CA PRO A 56 3.13 -13.26 -7.07
C PRO A 56 3.33 -14.58 -7.81
N ASP A 57 3.17 -14.58 -9.13
CA ASP A 57 3.50 -15.75 -9.95
C ASP A 57 5.03 -15.95 -9.98
N GLU A 58 5.50 -16.87 -9.16
CA GLU A 58 6.93 -17.19 -9.05
C GLU A 58 7.52 -17.69 -10.36
N THR A 59 6.76 -18.45 -11.15
CA THR A 59 7.24 -19.00 -12.43
C THR A 59 7.51 -17.86 -13.42
N TYR A 60 6.57 -16.94 -13.52
CA TYR A 60 6.72 -15.74 -14.34
C TYR A 60 7.91 -14.89 -13.88
N LEU A 61 8.03 -14.64 -12.57
CA LEU A 61 9.11 -13.80 -12.02
C LEU A 61 10.49 -14.44 -12.17
N ARG A 62 10.60 -15.77 -11.97
CA ARG A 62 11.86 -16.51 -12.24
C ARG A 62 12.29 -16.38 -13.68
N SER A 63 11.34 -16.44 -14.64
CA SER A 63 11.66 -16.26 -16.07
C SER A 63 12.22 -14.86 -16.38
N LYS A 64 11.93 -13.86 -15.54
CA LYS A 64 12.46 -12.49 -15.61
C LYS A 64 13.72 -12.28 -14.76
N GLY A 65 14.21 -13.31 -14.09
CA GLY A 65 15.34 -13.18 -13.16
C GLY A 65 15.02 -12.36 -11.91
N VAL A 66 13.76 -12.29 -11.50
CA VAL A 66 13.27 -11.52 -10.34
C VAL A 66 12.93 -12.48 -9.21
N ARG A 67 13.27 -12.10 -7.98
CA ARG A 67 12.90 -12.82 -6.76
C ARG A 67 11.56 -12.34 -6.24
N ALA A 68 10.76 -13.25 -5.69
CA ALA A 68 9.48 -12.94 -5.08
C ALA A 68 9.44 -13.36 -3.62
N ALA A 69 8.73 -12.59 -2.81
CA ALA A 69 8.31 -12.97 -1.47
C ALA A 69 6.86 -12.55 -1.24
N TYR A 70 6.15 -13.37 -0.51
CA TYR A 70 4.79 -13.07 -0.07
C TYR A 70 4.65 -13.43 1.40
N PHE A 71 3.95 -12.59 2.15
CA PHE A 71 3.56 -12.91 3.52
C PHE A 71 2.23 -12.26 3.88
N ILE A 72 1.47 -12.97 4.70
CA ILE A 72 0.27 -12.42 5.33
C ILE A 72 0.71 -11.69 6.60
N VAL A 73 0.22 -10.47 6.77
CA VAL A 73 0.51 -9.70 7.98
C VAL A 73 -0.17 -10.36 9.18
N ASP A 74 0.65 -10.79 10.14
CA ASP A 74 0.16 -11.29 11.42
C ASP A 74 -0.04 -10.11 12.38
N VAL A 75 -1.29 -9.86 12.79
CA VAL A 75 -1.66 -8.76 13.67
C VAL A 75 -1.59 -9.24 15.12
N THR A 76 -0.54 -8.85 15.83
CA THR A 76 -0.35 -9.15 17.25
C THR A 76 -0.44 -7.87 18.08
N ARG A 77 -0.75 -8.04 19.40
CA ARG A 77 -0.75 -6.92 20.34
C ARG A 77 0.60 -6.19 20.35
N ASP A 78 1.72 -6.91 20.42
CA ASP A 78 3.06 -6.32 20.43
C ASP A 78 3.31 -5.43 19.19
N ARG A 79 2.90 -5.88 18.01
CA ARG A 79 3.02 -5.08 16.79
C ARG A 79 2.16 -3.82 16.82
N LEU A 80 0.92 -3.93 17.33
CA LEU A 80 0.03 -2.78 17.48
C LEU A 80 0.58 -1.78 18.50
N ASP A 81 1.07 -2.24 19.64
CA ASP A 81 1.68 -1.39 20.67
C ASP A 81 2.92 -0.65 20.13
N ARG A 82 3.75 -1.33 19.34
CA ARG A 82 4.91 -0.70 18.67
C ARG A 82 4.49 0.37 17.66
N ILE A 83 3.43 0.12 16.87
CA ILE A 83 2.89 1.10 15.91
C ILE A 83 2.33 2.30 16.68
N SER A 84 1.55 2.07 17.74
CA SER A 84 1.00 3.13 18.59
C SER A 84 2.11 4.03 19.14
N ALA A 85 3.17 3.42 19.68
CA ALA A 85 4.33 4.18 20.17
C ALA A 85 5.05 4.98 19.06
N MET A 86 5.04 4.52 17.81
CA MET A 86 5.59 5.29 16.69
C MET A 86 4.71 6.50 16.34
N VAL A 87 3.39 6.33 16.38
CA VAL A 87 2.43 7.42 16.16
C VAL A 87 2.54 8.46 17.27
N GLU A 88 2.54 8.04 18.53
CA GLU A 88 2.68 8.94 19.70
C GLU A 88 3.97 9.76 19.67
N ARG A 89 5.05 9.19 19.16
CA ARG A 89 6.35 9.88 18.99
C ARG A 89 6.42 10.75 17.71
N GLY A 90 5.34 10.85 16.96
CA GLY A 90 5.29 11.61 15.71
C GLY A 90 6.14 11.04 14.57
N ARG A 91 6.58 9.77 14.68
CA ARG A 91 7.36 9.10 13.63
C ARG A 91 6.50 8.60 12.48
N VAL A 92 5.22 8.38 12.74
CA VAL A 92 4.22 7.99 11.74
C VAL A 92 3.07 8.98 11.83
N ASN A 93 2.78 9.63 10.72
CA ASN A 93 1.61 10.47 10.59
C ASN A 93 0.48 9.67 9.94
N LEU A 94 -0.64 9.56 10.62
CA LEU A 94 -1.85 8.93 10.11
C LEU A 94 -2.86 10.03 9.77
N PRO A 95 -2.91 10.48 8.51
CA PRO A 95 -3.88 11.50 8.13
C PRO A 95 -5.30 10.96 8.28
N VAL A 96 -6.15 11.68 9.02
CA VAL A 96 -7.57 11.41 9.16
C VAL A 96 -8.32 12.36 8.25
N GLY A 97 -9.02 11.84 7.26
CA GLY A 97 -9.86 12.60 6.34
C GLY A 97 -11.24 12.85 6.91
N GLU A 98 -11.88 11.79 7.37
CA GLU A 98 -13.26 11.87 7.91
C GLU A 98 -13.35 11.16 9.26
N VAL A 99 -14.18 11.75 10.14
CA VAL A 99 -14.60 11.12 11.40
C VAL A 99 -16.12 11.07 11.38
N LEU A 100 -16.68 9.88 11.44
CA LEU A 100 -18.12 9.62 11.41
C LEU A 100 -18.54 8.86 12.67
N ASP A 101 -19.78 9.00 13.07
CA ASP A 101 -20.33 8.15 14.12
C ASP A 101 -20.48 6.72 13.61
N LEU A 102 -20.43 5.73 14.51
CA LEU A 102 -20.59 4.31 14.14
C LEU A 102 -21.92 4.06 13.41
N ALA A 103 -22.97 4.78 13.76
CA ALA A 103 -24.28 4.71 13.09
C ALA A 103 -24.19 5.07 11.59
N ASP A 104 -23.20 5.87 11.20
CA ASP A 104 -22.96 6.32 9.84
C ASP A 104 -21.97 5.45 9.05
N ALA A 105 -21.65 4.25 9.56
CA ALA A 105 -20.75 3.31 8.87
C ALA A 105 -21.14 3.04 7.40
N LYS A 106 -22.45 3.07 7.09
CA LYS A 106 -22.93 2.96 5.70
C LYS A 106 -22.47 4.10 4.81
N ILE A 107 -22.27 5.29 5.36
CA ILE A 107 -21.72 6.46 4.64
C ILE A 107 -20.23 6.21 4.38
N ALA A 108 -19.49 5.73 5.39
CA ALA A 108 -18.07 5.37 5.25
C ALA A 108 -17.86 4.35 4.13
N HIS A 109 -18.68 3.29 4.07
CA HIS A 109 -18.60 2.31 2.98
C HIS A 109 -18.80 2.93 1.60
N ARG A 110 -19.79 3.83 1.45
CA ARG A 110 -19.99 4.54 0.17
C ARG A 110 -18.78 5.41 -0.22
N MET A 111 -18.10 6.01 0.76
CA MET A 111 -16.87 6.76 0.53
C MET A 111 -15.75 5.85 0.04
N LEU A 112 -15.59 4.66 0.61
CA LEU A 112 -14.64 3.65 0.13
C LEU A 112 -14.97 3.15 -1.29
N ASP A 113 -16.26 3.13 -1.65
CA ASP A 113 -16.74 2.77 -3.00
C ASP A 113 -16.66 3.94 -4.01
N GLY A 114 -16.01 5.06 -3.64
CA GLY A 114 -15.72 6.17 -4.54
C GLY A 114 -16.60 7.41 -4.34
N ALA A 115 -17.47 7.47 -3.32
CA ALA A 115 -18.14 8.73 -2.98
C ALA A 115 -17.12 9.77 -2.50
N PRO A 116 -17.33 11.07 -2.78
CA PRO A 116 -16.39 12.12 -2.39
C PRO A 116 -16.15 12.17 -0.88
N HIS A 117 -14.88 12.24 -0.48
CA HIS A 117 -14.46 12.45 0.90
C HIS A 117 -13.08 13.14 0.93
N LYS A 118 -12.69 13.64 2.10
CA LYS A 118 -11.35 14.22 2.28
C LYS A 118 -10.27 13.12 2.22
N PRO A 119 -9.10 13.43 1.66
CA PRO A 119 -7.97 12.47 1.67
C PRO A 119 -7.55 12.10 3.09
N GLY A 120 -7.35 10.82 3.34
CA GLY A 120 -6.95 10.28 4.64
C GLY A 120 -7.80 9.09 5.06
N ASN A 121 -7.56 8.58 6.25
CA ASN A 121 -8.33 7.48 6.80
C ASN A 121 -9.74 7.93 7.17
N ILE A 122 -10.72 7.06 6.98
CA ILE A 122 -12.08 7.23 7.46
C ILE A 122 -12.16 6.54 8.82
N VAL A 123 -12.48 7.27 9.86
CA VAL A 123 -12.55 6.78 11.23
C VAL A 123 -14.00 6.75 11.69
N LEU A 124 -14.40 5.65 12.31
CA LEU A 124 -15.70 5.53 12.98
C LEU A 124 -15.52 5.73 14.48
N LYS A 125 -16.20 6.70 15.05
CA LYS A 125 -16.23 6.97 16.49
C LYS A 125 -17.20 6.00 17.16
N VAL A 126 -16.74 5.30 18.18
CA VAL A 126 -17.53 4.37 18.99
C VAL A 126 -17.74 4.96 20.38
N GLY A 127 -18.96 5.36 20.66
CA GLY A 127 -19.32 6.00 21.93
C GLY A 127 -19.03 7.52 21.94
N ASP A 128 -19.41 8.14 23.04
CA ASP A 128 -19.20 9.56 23.34
C ASP A 128 -17.74 9.85 23.74
#